data_69612ddd7df2799850001a8d5a095bf8
#
_entry.id   69612ddd7df2799850001a8d5a095bf8
#
_cell.length_a   1.000
_cell.length_b   1.000
_cell.length_c   1.000
_cell.angle_alpha   90.00
_cell.angle_beta   90.00
_cell.angle_gamma   90.00
#
_symmetry.space_group_name_H-M   'P 1'
#
loop_
_entity.id
_entity.type
_entity.pdbx_description
1 polymer ?
#
loop_
_entity_poly.entity_id
_entity_poly.type
_entity_poly.pdbx_seq_one_letter_code
_entity_poly.pdbx_strand_id
1 'polypeptide(L)'
;MNYKKVLTRYIQVRLSELSNVDDYEPNKLALTNLLWFLGKVTSNEVIVAKLKIMSNADRKRKKYLYRYDGNESLYDDEYYKAVSAIAKESLKYLQNKKE
;
A
#
# COMPACT_ATOMS: atom_id res chain seq x y z
N MET A 1 -7.74 17.11 6.72
CA MET A 1 -8.06 16.04 5.77
C MET A 1 -7.86 14.68 6.44
N ASN A 2 -8.76 13.75 6.19
CA ASN A 2 -8.67 12.40 6.75
C ASN A 2 -7.96 11.49 5.75
N TYR A 3 -6.70 11.19 5.98
CA TYR A 3 -5.87 10.41 5.05
C TYR A 3 -6.38 8.98 4.89
N LYS A 4 -6.87 8.37 5.98
CA LYS A 4 -7.42 7.01 5.89
C LYS A 4 -8.56 6.96 4.89
N LYS A 5 -9.49 7.89 4.97
CA LYS A 5 -10.65 7.93 4.09
C LYS A 5 -10.24 8.19 2.64
N VAL A 6 -9.37 9.17 2.44
CA VAL A 6 -8.91 9.56 1.11
C VAL A 6 -8.15 8.41 0.44
N LEU A 7 -7.20 7.81 1.16
CA LEU A 7 -6.41 6.71 0.60
C LEU A 7 -7.21 5.44 0.40
N THR A 8 -8.13 5.12 1.33
CA THR A 8 -8.98 3.94 1.16
C THR A 8 -9.73 4.02 -0.16
N ARG A 9 -10.31 5.18 -0.45
CA ARG A 9 -11.03 5.38 -1.70
C ARG A 9 -10.11 5.26 -2.92
N TYR A 10 -8.95 5.88 -2.83
CA TYR A 10 -7.95 5.83 -3.92
C TYR A 10 -7.54 4.38 -4.21
N ILE A 11 -7.23 3.61 -3.17
CA ILE A 11 -6.82 2.22 -3.32
C ILE A 11 -7.96 1.36 -3.88
N GLN A 12 -9.19 1.58 -3.41
CA GLN A 12 -10.34 0.83 -3.90
C GLN A 12 -10.57 1.06 -5.40
N VAL A 13 -10.39 2.29 -5.87
CA VAL A 13 -10.50 2.59 -7.29
C VAL A 13 -9.40 1.83 -8.07
N ARG A 14 -8.18 1.86 -7.58
CA ARG A 14 -7.07 1.15 -8.20
C ARG A 14 -7.35 -0.36 -8.25
N LEU A 15 -7.86 -0.92 -7.16
CA LEU A 15 -8.19 -2.34 -7.12
C LEU A 15 -9.31 -2.70 -8.09
N SER A 16 -10.29 -1.84 -8.27
CA SER A 16 -11.37 -2.11 -9.22
C SER A 16 -10.86 -2.21 -10.65
N GLU A 17 -9.79 -1.51 -10.97
CA GLU A 17 -9.14 -1.59 -12.29
C GLU A 17 -8.41 -2.91 -12.50
N LEU A 18 -8.15 -3.64 -11.42
CA LEU A 18 -7.43 -4.91 -11.46
C LEU A 18 -8.35 -6.10 -11.17
N SER A 19 -9.66 -5.93 -11.36
CA SER A 19 -10.63 -6.97 -11.01
C SER A 19 -10.43 -8.27 -11.79
N ASN A 20 -9.89 -8.19 -13.00
CA ASN A 20 -9.65 -9.37 -13.85
C ASN A 20 -8.23 -9.93 -13.70
N VAL A 21 -7.44 -9.35 -12.81
CA VAL A 21 -6.06 -9.78 -12.58
C VAL A 21 -6.05 -10.80 -11.45
N ASP A 22 -5.12 -11.76 -11.50
CA ASP A 22 -4.93 -12.75 -10.44
C ASP A 22 -4.72 -12.05 -9.10
N ASP A 23 -5.33 -12.60 -8.03
CA ASP A 23 -5.26 -12.00 -6.70
C ASP A 23 -3.84 -11.90 -6.15
N TYR A 24 -2.94 -12.76 -6.64
CA TYR A 24 -1.55 -12.79 -6.18
C TYR A 24 -0.59 -12.03 -7.09
N GLU A 25 -1.13 -11.34 -8.10
CA GLU A 25 -0.29 -10.47 -8.92
C GLU A 25 0.28 -9.37 -8.00
N PRO A 26 1.60 -9.07 -8.11
CA PRO A 26 2.28 -8.21 -7.15
C PRO A 26 1.61 -6.87 -6.87
N ASN A 27 1.16 -6.16 -7.89
CA ASN A 27 0.52 -4.87 -7.70
C ASN A 27 -0.82 -4.99 -6.96
N LYS A 28 -1.61 -5.99 -7.34
CA LYS A 28 -2.90 -6.22 -6.69
C LYS A 28 -2.70 -6.64 -5.23
N LEU A 29 -1.75 -7.51 -4.99
CA LEU A 29 -1.45 -7.97 -3.63
C LEU A 29 -0.96 -6.81 -2.76
N ALA A 30 -0.08 -5.96 -3.29
CA ALA A 30 0.43 -4.82 -2.55
C ALA A 30 -0.69 -3.83 -2.22
N LEU A 31 -1.57 -3.55 -3.17
CA LEU A 31 -2.73 -2.67 -2.93
C LEU A 31 -3.66 -3.25 -1.86
N THR A 32 -3.91 -4.55 -1.93
CA THR A 32 -4.78 -5.24 -0.96
C THR A 32 -4.19 -5.15 0.45
N ASN A 33 -2.87 -5.36 0.57
CA ASN A 33 -2.20 -5.28 1.86
C ASN A 33 -2.21 -3.86 2.42
N LEU A 34 -2.06 -2.86 1.56
CA LEU A 34 -2.15 -1.47 2.00
C LEU A 34 -3.56 -1.14 2.47
N LEU A 35 -4.57 -1.60 1.77
CA LEU A 35 -5.96 -1.40 2.17
C LEU A 35 -6.22 -2.04 3.54
N TRP A 36 -5.70 -3.26 3.75
CA TRP A 36 -5.84 -3.94 5.03
C TRP A 36 -5.18 -3.14 6.15
N PHE A 37 -3.99 -2.61 5.91
CA PHE A 37 -3.31 -1.77 6.88
C PHE A 37 -4.14 -0.52 7.21
N LEU A 38 -4.70 0.13 6.20
CA LEU A 38 -5.51 1.33 6.41
C LEU A 38 -6.73 1.05 7.27
N GLY A 39 -7.24 -0.18 7.24
CA GLY A 39 -8.35 -0.59 8.11
C GLY A 39 -7.95 -0.66 9.57
N LYS A 40 -6.67 -0.70 9.90
CA LYS A 40 -6.16 -0.87 11.26
C LYS A 40 -5.70 0.42 11.92
N VAL A 41 -5.62 1.52 11.19
CA VAL A 41 -5.07 2.78 11.71
C VAL A 41 -6.04 3.93 11.41
N THR A 42 -5.90 5.02 12.17
CA THR A 42 -6.71 6.21 11.98
C THR A 42 -5.88 7.49 11.87
N SER A 43 -4.69 7.49 12.44
CA SER A 43 -3.86 8.70 12.51
C SER A 43 -3.20 8.99 11.16
N ASN A 44 -3.34 10.23 10.68
CA ASN A 44 -2.65 10.70 9.49
C ASN A 44 -1.14 10.53 9.62
N GLU A 45 -0.61 10.81 10.80
CA GLU A 45 0.84 10.73 11.04
C GLU A 45 1.35 9.30 10.91
N VAL A 46 0.60 8.34 11.44
CA VAL A 46 0.96 6.93 11.36
C VAL A 46 0.92 6.47 9.90
N ILE A 47 -0.10 6.88 9.16
CA ILE A 47 -0.24 6.52 7.74
C ILE A 47 0.96 7.04 6.95
N VAL A 48 1.31 8.31 7.12
CA VAL A 48 2.44 8.91 6.39
C VAL A 48 3.75 8.22 6.77
N ALA A 49 3.97 7.98 8.06
CA ALA A 49 5.19 7.31 8.53
C ALA A 49 5.32 5.93 7.90
N LYS A 50 4.23 5.16 7.88
CA LYS A 50 4.25 3.81 7.30
C LYS A 50 4.50 3.85 5.79
N LEU A 51 3.88 4.78 5.09
CA LEU A 51 4.10 4.91 3.65
C LEU A 51 5.55 5.27 3.34
N LYS A 52 6.18 6.11 4.15
CA LYS A 52 7.60 6.44 3.96
C LYS A 52 8.49 5.21 4.14
N ILE A 53 8.17 4.37 5.11
CA ILE A 53 8.89 3.12 5.32
C ILE A 53 8.67 2.20 4.11
N MET A 54 7.43 2.04 3.69
CA MET A 54 7.07 1.18 2.57
C MET A 54 7.71 1.63 1.26
N SER A 55 7.94 2.92 1.09
CA SER A 55 8.56 3.45 -0.13
C SER A 55 10.00 2.96 -0.33
N ASN A 56 10.61 2.39 0.71
CA ASN A 56 11.96 1.80 0.63
C ASN A 56 11.93 0.28 0.65
N ALA A 57 10.75 -0.34 0.53
CA ALA A 57 10.60 -1.79 0.66
C ALA A 57 11.37 -2.54 -0.41
N ASP A 58 11.50 -1.98 -1.62
CA ASP A 58 12.21 -2.59 -2.73
C ASP A 58 13.69 -2.82 -2.41
N ARG A 59 14.27 -1.98 -1.56
CA ARG A 59 15.68 -2.08 -1.18
C ARG A 59 15.89 -2.82 0.13
N LYS A 60 14.98 -2.63 1.08
CA LYS A 60 15.20 -3.10 2.45
C LYS A 60 14.36 -4.30 2.84
N ARG A 61 13.33 -4.62 2.06
CA ARG A 61 12.42 -5.75 2.32
C ARG A 61 11.98 -5.80 3.78
N LYS A 62 11.46 -4.70 4.26
CA LYS A 62 11.16 -4.57 5.68
C LYS A 62 10.09 -5.55 6.12
N LYS A 63 10.45 -6.39 7.08
CA LYS A 63 9.56 -7.42 7.61
C LYS A 63 8.39 -6.85 8.41
N TYR A 64 8.44 -5.57 8.74
CA TYR A 64 7.33 -4.94 9.45
C TYR A 64 6.26 -4.36 8.51
N LEU A 65 6.34 -4.65 7.22
CA LEU A 65 5.23 -4.36 6.33
C LEU A 65 4.04 -5.25 6.70
N TYR A 66 2.85 -4.67 6.66
CA TYR A 66 1.66 -5.44 6.98
C TYR A 66 1.36 -6.43 5.87
N ARG A 67 1.02 -7.65 6.26
CA ARG A 67 0.64 -8.72 5.36
C ARG A 67 -0.59 -9.40 5.95
N TYR A 68 -1.63 -9.49 5.16
CA TYR A 68 -2.88 -9.98 5.72
C TYR A 68 -3.02 -11.50 5.63
N ASP A 69 -2.35 -12.17 4.70
CA ASP A 69 -2.49 -13.61 4.51
C ASP A 69 -1.36 -14.43 5.14
N GLY A 70 -0.26 -13.81 5.52
CA GLY A 70 0.83 -14.48 6.21
C GLY A 70 1.66 -15.44 5.36
N ASN A 71 1.37 -15.58 4.09
CA ASN A 71 2.11 -16.49 3.20
C ASN A 71 3.30 -15.78 2.59
N GLU A 72 4.47 -15.94 3.18
CA GLU A 72 5.67 -15.21 2.78
C GLU A 72 6.18 -15.58 1.39
N SER A 73 5.79 -16.74 0.84
CA SER A 73 6.23 -17.13 -0.50
C SER A 73 5.66 -16.22 -1.58
N LEU A 74 4.62 -15.45 -1.26
CA LEU A 74 4.03 -14.48 -2.17
C LEU A 74 4.76 -13.14 -2.20
N TYR A 75 5.69 -12.92 -1.28
CA TYR A 75 6.31 -11.62 -1.07
C TYR A 75 7.75 -11.61 -1.59
N ASP A 76 7.87 -11.73 -2.91
CA ASP A 76 9.15 -11.74 -3.62
C ASP A 76 9.60 -10.32 -4.01
N ASP A 77 10.64 -10.24 -4.84
CA ASP A 77 11.18 -8.96 -5.28
C ASP A 77 10.15 -8.10 -6.00
N GLU A 78 9.33 -8.71 -6.84
CA GLU A 78 8.31 -7.97 -7.59
C GLU A 78 7.25 -7.39 -6.67
N TYR A 79 6.90 -8.13 -5.61
CA TYR A 79 5.98 -7.63 -4.59
C TYR A 79 6.57 -6.39 -3.90
N TYR A 80 7.83 -6.46 -3.48
CA TYR A 80 8.44 -5.33 -2.75
C TYR A 80 8.64 -4.11 -3.64
N LYS A 81 8.90 -4.32 -4.93
CA LYS A 81 8.93 -3.23 -5.90
C LYS A 81 7.55 -2.58 -6.02
N ALA A 82 6.50 -3.39 -6.09
CA ALA A 82 5.13 -2.89 -6.15
C ALA A 82 4.77 -2.11 -4.90
N VAL A 83 5.12 -2.61 -3.72
CA VAL A 83 4.89 -1.93 -2.45
C VAL A 83 5.55 -0.55 -2.46
N SER A 84 6.82 -0.50 -2.88
CA SER A 84 7.57 0.75 -2.94
C SER A 84 6.90 1.76 -3.88
N ALA A 85 6.53 1.32 -5.07
CA ALA A 85 5.89 2.18 -6.06
C ALA A 85 4.55 2.71 -5.56
N ILE A 86 3.73 1.83 -5.01
CA ILE A 86 2.40 2.20 -4.51
C ILE A 86 2.51 3.17 -3.35
N ALA A 87 3.48 2.96 -2.46
CA ALA A 87 3.68 3.88 -1.33
C ALA A 87 4.08 5.27 -1.81
N LYS A 88 4.99 5.35 -2.78
CA LYS A 88 5.41 6.63 -3.35
C LYS A 88 4.25 7.34 -4.03
N GLU A 89 3.45 6.62 -4.80
CA GLU A 89 2.27 7.17 -5.45
C GLU A 89 1.24 7.66 -4.44
N SER A 90 1.04 6.90 -3.37
CA SER A 90 0.10 7.26 -2.31
C SER A 90 0.52 8.54 -1.60
N LEU A 91 1.81 8.68 -1.29
CA LEU A 91 2.33 9.89 -0.68
C LEU A 91 2.13 11.09 -1.60
N LYS A 92 2.43 10.92 -2.88
CA LYS A 92 2.24 11.97 -3.87
C LYS A 92 0.77 12.37 -3.99
N TYR A 93 -0.12 11.36 -3.99
CA TYR A 93 -1.56 11.62 -4.06
C TYR A 93 -2.03 12.44 -2.87
N LEU A 94 -1.58 12.09 -1.67
CA LEU A 94 -1.94 12.84 -0.46
C LEU A 94 -1.41 14.27 -0.52
N GLN A 95 -0.18 14.45 -0.98
CA GLN A 95 0.42 15.76 -1.11
C GLN A 95 -0.36 16.65 -2.08
N ASN A 96 -0.82 16.08 -3.20
CA ASN A 96 -1.57 16.82 -4.20
C ASN A 96 -2.98 17.17 -3.73
N LYS A 97 -3.54 16.42 -2.78
CA LYS A 97 -4.87 16.70 -2.20
C LYS A 97 -4.80 17.71 -1.08
N LYS A 98 -3.60 17.95 -0.56
CA LYS A 98 -3.40 18.85 0.57
C LYS A 98 -3.45 20.29 0.08
N GLU A 99 -4.37 21.05 0.60
CA GLU A 99 -4.52 22.47 0.23
C GLU A 99 -4.02 23.40 1.30
#